data_4bf52b4d81f2c224ab5cae9fa08fd9f2
#
_entry.id   4bf52b4d81f2c224ab5cae9fa08fd9f2
#
_cell.length_a   1.000
_cell.length_b   1.000
_cell.length_c   1.000
_cell.angle_alpha   90.00
_cell.angle_beta   90.00
_cell.angle_gamma   90.00
#
_symmetry.space_group_name_H-M   'P 1'
#
loop_
_entity.id
_entity.type
_entity.pdbx_description
1 polymer ?
#
loop_
_entity_poly.entity_id
_entity_poly.type
_entity_poly.pdbx_seq_one_letter_code
_entity_poly.pdbx_strand_id
1 'polypeptide(L)'
;PILGICYGMQIVADYFGGKVVKAEKREYGKAILKIKTPDLPFEDLPAEFQVWMSHGDRLEKLPNDFIVLGYTENAPYAAIKHKNLPIYALQFHPEVKH
;
A
#
# COMPACT_ATOMS: atom_id res chain seq x y z
N PRO A 1 -10.54 -13.29 -4.07
CA PRO A 1 -9.81 -12.13 -3.57
C PRO A 1 -8.65 -11.74 -4.50
N ILE A 2 -8.37 -10.45 -4.55
CA ILE A 2 -7.31 -9.88 -5.38
C ILE A 2 -6.31 -9.18 -4.48
N LEU A 3 -5.02 -9.44 -4.70
CA LEU A 3 -3.95 -8.75 -4.01
C LEU A 3 -3.01 -8.15 -5.04
N GLY A 4 -2.99 -6.81 -5.12
CA GLY A 4 -2.08 -6.08 -5.99
C GLY A 4 -0.84 -5.67 -5.19
N ILE A 5 0.34 -6.07 -5.67
CA ILE A 5 1.60 -5.77 -4.99
C ILE A 5 2.45 -4.88 -5.87
N CYS A 6 2.93 -3.78 -5.33
CA CYS A 6 3.81 -2.83 -6.00
C CYS A 6 3.19 -2.33 -7.31
N TYR A 7 3.68 -2.77 -8.47
CA TYR A 7 3.11 -2.39 -9.75
C TYR A 7 1.65 -2.83 -9.87
N GLY A 8 1.30 -4.00 -9.29
CA GLY A 8 -0.08 -4.48 -9.26
C GLY A 8 -1.00 -3.53 -8.49
N MET A 9 -0.50 -2.88 -7.44
CA MET A 9 -1.25 -1.85 -6.73
C MET A 9 -1.58 -0.68 -7.66
N GLN A 10 -0.63 -0.27 -8.49
CA GLN A 10 -0.84 0.83 -9.42
C GLN A 10 -1.92 0.50 -10.44
N ILE A 11 -1.96 -0.73 -10.92
CA ILE A 11 -2.99 -1.19 -11.85
C ILE A 11 -4.37 -1.15 -11.18
N VAL A 12 -4.46 -1.66 -9.95
CA VAL A 12 -5.72 -1.63 -9.17
C VAL A 12 -6.16 -0.19 -8.96
N ALA A 13 -5.24 0.68 -8.54
CA ALA A 13 -5.57 2.08 -8.29
C ALA A 13 -6.07 2.79 -9.54
N ASP A 14 -5.41 2.57 -10.66
CA ASP A 14 -5.82 3.18 -11.93
C ASP A 14 -7.21 2.72 -12.34
N TYR A 15 -7.48 1.43 -12.21
CA TYR A 15 -8.79 0.89 -12.57
C TYR A 15 -9.93 1.50 -11.75
N PHE A 16 -9.70 1.79 -10.46
CA PHE A 16 -10.72 2.32 -9.56
C PHE A 16 -10.68 3.84 -9.40
N GLY A 17 -9.99 4.54 -10.27
CA GLY A 17 -10.00 6.00 -10.28
C GLY A 17 -9.02 6.70 -9.34
N GLY A 18 -8.04 5.98 -8.87
CA GLY A 18 -6.94 6.58 -8.11
C GLY A 18 -5.96 7.27 -9.03
N LYS A 19 -4.96 7.91 -8.45
CA LYS A 19 -3.94 8.61 -9.23
C LYS A 19 -2.55 8.21 -8.75
N VAL A 20 -1.72 7.73 -9.68
CA VAL A 20 -0.33 7.39 -9.43
C VAL A 20 0.54 8.53 -9.95
N VAL A 21 1.48 8.97 -9.14
CA VAL A 21 2.43 10.01 -9.52
C VAL A 21 3.85 9.54 -9.26
N LYS A 22 4.79 10.15 -9.97
CA LYS A 22 6.20 9.92 -9.72
C LYS A 22 6.56 10.55 -8.39
N ALA A 23 7.11 9.74 -7.47
CA ALA A 23 7.50 10.25 -6.17
C ALA A 23 8.68 11.20 -6.30
N GLU A 24 8.64 12.31 -5.56
CA GLU A 24 9.76 13.26 -5.50
C GLU A 24 11.00 12.55 -4.95
N LYS A 25 10.78 11.70 -3.98
CA LYS A 25 11.83 10.93 -3.34
C LYS A 25 11.52 9.45 -3.52
N ARG A 26 12.38 8.77 -4.26
CA ARG A 26 12.23 7.33 -4.46
C ARG A 26 12.47 6.60 -3.16
N GLU A 27 11.65 5.59 -2.91
CA GLU A 27 11.72 4.80 -1.69
C GLU A 27 12.20 3.39 -2.03
N TYR A 28 13.44 3.09 -1.63
CA TYR A 28 14.04 1.77 -1.80
C TYR A 28 14.59 1.30 -0.47
N GLY A 29 14.50 0.01 -0.20
CA GLY A 29 15.02 -0.58 1.01
C GLY A 29 13.99 -0.62 2.13
N LYS A 30 14.47 -0.51 3.35
CA LYS A 30 13.64 -0.70 4.54
C LYS A 30 12.81 0.54 4.85
N ALA A 31 11.54 0.32 5.19
CA ALA A 31 10.64 1.38 5.63
C ALA A 31 9.79 0.84 6.78
N ILE A 32 9.23 1.73 7.59
CA ILE A 32 8.34 1.33 8.68
C ILE A 32 6.91 1.57 8.22
N LEU A 33 6.15 0.48 8.14
CA LEU A 33 4.72 0.57 7.85
C LEU A 33 3.97 0.79 9.15
N LYS A 34 3.17 1.84 9.19
CA LYS A 34 2.31 2.14 10.33
C LYS A 34 0.89 1.75 9.98
N ILE A 35 0.25 0.98 10.84
CA ILE A 35 -1.12 0.52 10.60
C ILE A 35 -2.09 1.61 11.02
N LYS A 36 -2.89 2.06 10.07
CA LYS A 36 -3.93 3.06 10.30
C LYS A 36 -5.25 2.41 10.66
N THR A 37 -5.61 1.36 9.92
CA THR A 37 -6.84 0.62 10.15
C THR A 37 -6.49 -0.86 10.34
N PRO A 38 -6.66 -1.42 11.54
CA PRO A 38 -6.34 -2.83 11.81
C PRO A 38 -7.40 -3.75 11.24
N ASP A 39 -7.21 -4.15 9.99
CA ASP A 39 -8.10 -5.05 9.27
C ASP A 39 -7.24 -6.05 8.51
N LEU A 40 -7.87 -7.08 7.93
CA LEU A 40 -7.14 -8.04 7.11
C LEU A 40 -6.37 -7.33 6.00
N PRO A 41 -5.13 -7.73 5.74
CA PRO A 41 -4.39 -8.84 6.35
C PRO A 41 -3.60 -8.47 7.61
N PHE A 42 -3.80 -7.30 8.19
CA PHE A 42 -2.95 -6.75 9.26
C PHE A 42 -3.56 -6.78 10.65
N GLU A 43 -4.71 -7.42 10.84
CA GLU A 43 -5.43 -7.35 12.11
C GLU A 43 -4.67 -7.92 13.32
N ASP A 44 -3.79 -8.90 13.08
CA ASP A 44 -2.99 -9.53 14.14
C ASP A 44 -1.54 -9.07 14.18
N LEU A 45 -1.22 -8.00 13.46
CA LEU A 45 0.14 -7.48 13.40
C LEU A 45 0.36 -6.31 14.35
N PRO A 46 1.61 -6.04 14.75
CA PRO A 46 1.91 -4.87 15.57
C PRO A 46 1.48 -3.58 14.86
N ALA A 47 1.30 -2.51 15.64
CA ALA A 47 0.88 -1.21 15.11
C ALA A 47 1.85 -0.66 14.05
N GLU A 48 3.10 -1.07 14.12
CA GLU A 48 4.08 -0.73 13.08
C GLU A 48 5.10 -1.85 12.94
N PHE A 49 5.60 -2.04 11.71
CA PHE A 49 6.61 -3.06 11.44
C PHE A 49 7.38 -2.70 10.16
N GLN A 50 8.55 -3.32 10.02
CA GLN A 50 9.42 -3.07 8.89
C GLN A 50 8.92 -3.77 7.62
N VAL A 51 8.97 -3.05 6.51
CA VAL A 51 8.66 -3.58 5.19
C VAL A 51 9.76 -3.22 4.22
N TRP A 52 9.80 -3.87 3.06
CA TRP A 52 10.76 -3.56 2.00
C TRP A 52 10.06 -2.79 0.88
N MET A 53 10.59 -1.63 0.56
CA MET A 53 10.08 -0.78 -0.50
C MET A 53 11.02 -0.81 -1.70
N SER A 54 10.43 -0.77 -2.90
CA SER A 54 11.21 -0.72 -4.14
C SER A 54 10.35 -0.05 -5.21
N HIS A 55 10.19 1.27 -5.10
CA HIS A 55 9.36 1.98 -6.07
C HIS A 55 9.80 3.43 -6.26
N GLY A 56 9.61 3.92 -7.49
CA GLY A 56 9.83 5.32 -7.82
C GLY A 56 8.53 6.10 -8.00
N ASP A 57 7.40 5.42 -7.93
CA ASP A 57 6.07 6.02 -8.08
C ASP A 57 5.25 5.72 -6.83
N ARG A 58 4.28 6.58 -6.55
CA ARG A 58 3.40 6.38 -5.41
C ARG A 58 1.99 6.77 -5.76
N LEU A 59 1.04 6.25 -4.99
CA LEU A 59 -0.36 6.62 -5.11
C LEU A 59 -0.56 7.99 -4.46
N GLU A 60 -1.04 8.95 -5.24
CA GLU A 60 -1.32 10.31 -4.75
C GLU A 60 -2.77 10.45 -4.32
N LYS A 61 -3.68 9.79 -5.05
CA LYS A 61 -5.10 9.86 -4.76
C LYS A 61 -5.63 8.46 -4.49
N LEU A 62 -6.28 8.31 -3.33
CA LEU A 62 -6.92 7.05 -2.97
C LEU A 62 -8.05 6.73 -3.96
N PRO A 63 -8.08 5.52 -4.53
CA PRO A 63 -9.18 5.15 -5.42
C PRO A 63 -10.53 5.19 -4.70
N ASN A 64 -11.60 5.35 -5.46
CA ASN A 64 -12.95 5.36 -4.92
C ASN A 64 -13.26 4.06 -4.20
N ASP A 65 -13.95 4.17 -3.07
CA ASP A 65 -14.37 3.03 -2.24
C ASP A 65 -13.24 2.21 -1.63
N PHE A 66 -12.05 2.82 -1.47
CA PHE A 66 -10.95 2.20 -0.77
C PHE A 66 -10.69 2.90 0.57
N ILE A 67 -10.14 2.16 1.51
CA ILE A 67 -9.69 2.70 2.79
C ILE A 67 -8.20 2.44 2.94
N VAL A 68 -7.54 3.26 3.73
CA VAL A 68 -6.11 3.11 4.01
C VAL A 68 -5.92 2.16 5.18
N LEU A 69 -5.18 1.08 4.95
CA LEU A 69 -4.80 0.14 6.00
C LEU A 69 -3.49 0.54 6.67
N GLY A 70 -2.56 1.07 5.89
CA GLY A 70 -1.25 1.43 6.42
C GLY A 70 -0.51 2.42 5.53
N TYR A 71 0.51 3.05 6.11
CA TYR A 71 1.29 4.08 5.42
C TYR A 71 2.74 4.06 5.90
N THR A 72 3.62 4.65 5.10
CA THR A 72 5.01 4.90 5.48
C THR A 72 5.27 6.40 5.43
N GLU A 73 6.46 6.82 5.84
CA GLU A 73 6.83 8.23 5.82
C GLU A 73 6.67 8.87 4.43
N ASN A 74 7.02 8.12 3.38
CA ASN A 74 6.99 8.63 2.02
C ASN A 74 5.85 8.09 1.17
N ALA A 75 4.99 7.24 1.72
CA ALA A 75 3.88 6.63 0.99
C ALA A 75 2.61 6.67 1.85
N PRO A 76 1.76 7.70 1.68
CA PRO A 76 0.55 7.84 2.49
C PRO A 76 -0.48 6.74 2.28
N TYR A 77 -0.39 6.03 1.16
CA TYR A 77 -1.31 4.94 0.81
C TYR A 77 -0.52 3.67 0.52
N ALA A 78 0.29 3.24 1.49
CA ALA A 78 1.16 2.08 1.29
C ALA A 78 0.40 0.75 1.30
N ALA A 79 -0.74 0.70 1.97
CA ALA A 79 -1.62 -0.47 1.99
C ALA A 79 -3.06 0.01 1.99
N ILE A 80 -3.85 -0.50 1.05
CA ILE A 80 -5.26 -0.10 0.91
C ILE A 80 -6.14 -1.32 0.69
N LYS A 81 -7.42 -1.15 0.96
CA LYS A 81 -8.42 -2.20 0.82
C LYS A 81 -9.73 -1.61 0.29
N HIS A 82 -10.40 -2.33 -0.62
CA HIS A 82 -11.74 -1.94 -1.05
C HIS A 82 -12.72 -2.12 0.10
N LYS A 83 -13.67 -1.20 0.24
CA LYS A 83 -14.66 -1.24 1.32
C LYS A 83 -15.56 -2.48 1.27
N ASN A 84 -15.92 -2.92 0.08
CA ASN A 84 -16.91 -3.97 -0.11
C ASN A 84 -16.37 -5.23 -0.82
N LEU A 85 -15.40 -5.07 -1.69
CA LEU A 85 -14.85 -6.17 -2.48
C LEU A 85 -13.58 -6.72 -1.81
N PRO A 86 -13.27 -8.00 -2.00
CA PRO A 86 -12.05 -8.58 -1.43
C PRO A 86 -10.81 -8.21 -2.27
N ILE A 87 -10.54 -6.92 -2.34
CA ILE A 87 -9.43 -6.38 -3.10
C ILE A 87 -8.50 -5.62 -2.17
N TYR A 88 -7.23 -6.04 -2.14
CA TYR A 88 -6.18 -5.45 -1.32
C TYR A 88 -5.04 -5.01 -2.22
N ALA A 89 -4.37 -3.93 -1.88
CA ALA A 89 -3.23 -3.47 -2.65
C ALA A 89 -2.13 -2.96 -1.73
N LEU A 90 -0.90 -3.38 -2.01
CA LEU A 90 0.28 -3.07 -1.19
C LEU A 90 1.35 -2.43 -2.07
N GLN A 91 1.96 -1.35 -1.59
CA GLN A 91 3.09 -0.73 -2.28
C GLN A 91 4.40 -1.47 -2.01
N PHE A 92 4.47 -2.22 -0.93
CA PHE A 92 5.67 -2.96 -0.53
C PHE A 92 5.57 -4.45 -0.89
N HIS A 93 6.71 -5.14 -0.79
CA HIS A 93 6.79 -6.59 -1.03
C HIS A 93 6.71 -7.32 0.30
N PRO A 94 5.57 -7.93 0.64
CA PRO A 94 5.42 -8.60 1.94
C PRO A 94 6.23 -9.89 2.06
N GLU A 95 6.60 -10.49 0.93
CA GLU A 95 7.35 -11.74 0.91
C GLU A 95 8.84 -11.60 1.15
N VAL A 96 9.36 -10.38 1.15
CA VAL A 96 10.80 -10.14 1.39
C VAL A 96 11.08 -10.15 2.88
N LYS A 97 12.02 -10.98 3.28
CA LYS A 97 12.44 -11.11 4.68
C LYS A 97 13.78 -10.40 4.91
N HIS A 98 13.96 -9.88 6.10
CA HIS A 98 15.15 -9.14 6.49
C HIS A 98 15.79 -9.68 7.76
#